data_67e594d72c2637f62b9007ea20fdccd4
#
_entry.id   67e594d72c2637f62b9007ea20fdccd4
#
_cell.length_a   1.000
_cell.length_b   1.000
_cell.length_c   1.000
_cell.angle_alpha   90.00
_cell.angle_beta   90.00
_cell.angle_gamma   90.00
#
_symmetry.space_group_name_H-M   'P 1'
#
loop_
_entity.id
_entity.type
_entity.pdbx_description
1 polymer ?
#
loop_
_entity_poly.entity_id
_entity_poly.type
_entity_poly.pdbx_seq_one_letter_code
_entity_poly.pdbx_strand_id
1 'polypeptide(L)'
;MPGHVPIRARTRLTVELLREPLPDSHQWWRVADPAWTDPLDPGFAQRHGGRWNPPGSQPALYLNQDLPTARANLRAFIASWPYEPEDLRDDTGPDLVGCFLPRRQIVCDVHSHAGVRAADLPDTYPLEYDGSLVSHARCQPIGARVRAERLRGIRARSAQTPDGSGRELAWFPASARSVARRTETLALTAWFRE
;
A
#
# COMPACT_ATOMS: atom_id res chain seq x y z
N MET A 1 9.93 56.84 3.21
CA MET A 1 10.21 55.50 2.65
C MET A 1 10.06 54.47 3.76
N PRO A 2 8.97 53.73 3.85
CA PRO A 2 8.86 52.67 4.87
C PRO A 2 9.64 51.42 4.37
N GLY A 3 10.56 50.95 5.23
CA GLY A 3 11.39 49.80 4.96
C GLY A 3 10.60 48.49 4.88
N HIS A 4 10.81 47.80 3.80
CA HIS A 4 10.25 46.45 3.57
C HIS A 4 11.02 45.44 4.46
N VAL A 5 10.34 44.95 5.52
CA VAL A 5 10.87 43.85 6.35
C VAL A 5 10.65 42.55 5.59
N PRO A 6 11.68 41.78 5.21
CA PRO A 6 11.49 40.52 4.55
C PRO A 6 10.85 39.52 5.51
N ILE A 7 9.69 38.97 5.15
CA ILE A 7 9.07 37.87 5.83
C ILE A 7 10.00 36.66 5.72
N ARG A 8 10.67 36.32 6.82
CA ARG A 8 11.45 35.05 6.90
C ARG A 8 10.53 33.88 6.60
N ALA A 9 10.82 33.17 5.52
CA ALA A 9 10.20 31.90 5.22
C ALA A 9 10.35 31.00 6.46
N ARG A 10 9.23 30.59 7.05
CA ARG A 10 9.20 29.58 8.11
C ARG A 10 9.77 28.29 7.50
N THR A 11 10.97 27.92 7.89
CA THR A 11 11.52 26.59 7.62
C THR A 11 10.52 25.58 8.21
N ARG A 12 9.75 24.90 7.37
CA ARG A 12 8.92 23.78 7.79
C ARG A 12 9.88 22.73 8.34
N LEU A 13 9.88 22.53 9.65
CA LEU A 13 10.56 21.38 10.26
C LEU A 13 10.01 20.15 9.58
N THR A 14 10.84 19.50 8.78
CA THR A 14 10.48 18.24 8.13
C THR A 14 10.41 17.20 9.24
N VAL A 15 9.21 16.82 9.67
CA VAL A 15 9.02 15.75 10.66
C VAL A 15 9.65 14.49 10.08
N GLU A 16 10.50 13.81 10.87
CA GLU A 16 11.15 12.56 10.43
C GLU A 16 10.12 11.45 10.27
N LEU A 17 10.22 10.69 9.16
CA LEU A 17 9.36 9.53 8.93
C LEU A 17 9.65 8.44 9.98
N LEU A 18 8.62 7.87 10.56
CA LEU A 18 8.77 6.75 11.48
C LEU A 18 9.11 5.47 10.69
N ARG A 19 10.15 4.77 11.16
CA ARG A 19 10.69 3.59 10.48
C ARG A 19 10.40 2.34 11.27
N GLU A 20 10.05 1.26 10.60
CA GLU A 20 9.88 -0.05 11.22
C GLU A 20 10.51 -1.17 10.39
N PRO A 21 11.06 -2.22 11.03
CA PRO A 21 11.48 -3.43 10.34
C PRO A 21 10.26 -4.29 9.99
N LEU A 22 10.23 -4.86 8.78
CA LEU A 22 9.27 -5.91 8.46
C LEU A 22 9.74 -7.25 9.05
N PRO A 23 8.82 -8.09 9.55
CA PRO A 23 9.16 -9.44 9.99
C PRO A 23 9.66 -10.28 8.80
N ASP A 24 10.86 -10.86 8.92
CA ASP A 24 11.52 -11.61 7.84
C ASP A 24 10.76 -12.90 7.41
N SER A 25 9.98 -13.47 8.32
CA SER A 25 9.20 -14.70 8.10
C SER A 25 7.72 -14.46 7.84
N HIS A 26 7.29 -13.20 7.69
CA HIS A 26 5.89 -12.89 7.46
C HIS A 26 5.51 -13.16 5.99
N GLN A 27 4.45 -13.95 5.80
CA GLN A 27 3.86 -14.18 4.49
C GLN A 27 2.89 -13.04 4.14
N TRP A 28 3.15 -12.41 3.03
CA TRP A 28 2.32 -11.34 2.47
C TRP A 28 1.41 -11.89 1.39
N TRP A 29 0.29 -11.21 1.15
CA TRP A 29 -0.73 -11.65 0.23
C TRP A 29 -1.04 -10.62 -0.83
N ARG A 30 -1.17 -11.07 -2.08
CA ARG A 30 -1.60 -10.22 -3.19
C ARG A 30 -2.83 -10.82 -3.87
N VAL A 31 -3.87 -10.01 -3.99
CA VAL A 31 -4.98 -10.29 -4.89
C VAL A 31 -4.51 -10.00 -6.32
N ALA A 32 -4.59 -10.97 -7.20
CA ALA A 32 -4.03 -10.92 -8.54
C ALA A 32 -5.03 -11.43 -9.58
N ASP A 33 -5.06 -10.81 -10.73
CA ASP A 33 -5.81 -11.31 -11.88
C ASP A 33 -5.15 -12.62 -12.37
N PRO A 34 -5.89 -13.71 -12.56
CA PRO A 34 -5.35 -14.98 -13.03
C PRO A 34 -4.71 -14.89 -14.43
N ALA A 35 -5.08 -13.89 -15.22
CA ALA A 35 -4.47 -13.63 -16.53
C ALA A 35 -3.07 -12.99 -16.46
N TRP A 36 -2.61 -12.55 -15.29
CA TRP A 36 -1.28 -11.96 -15.18
C TRP A 36 -0.17 -13.02 -15.26
N THR A 37 0.76 -12.80 -16.18
CA THR A 37 1.94 -13.69 -16.37
C THR A 37 2.81 -13.74 -15.10
N ASP A 38 3.01 -12.60 -14.44
CA ASP A 38 3.70 -12.50 -13.16
C ASP A 38 2.84 -11.70 -12.16
N PRO A 39 2.14 -12.37 -11.25
CA PRO A 39 1.31 -11.70 -10.25
C PRO A 39 2.12 -10.89 -9.24
N LEU A 40 3.43 -11.05 -9.17
CA LEU A 40 4.32 -10.32 -8.27
C LEU A 40 5.16 -9.25 -8.99
N ASP A 41 4.83 -8.91 -10.26
CA ASP A 41 5.49 -7.83 -11.00
C ASP A 41 5.22 -6.45 -10.35
N PRO A 42 6.24 -5.78 -9.79
CA PRO A 42 6.09 -4.44 -9.25
C PRO A 42 5.97 -3.36 -10.36
N GLY A 43 6.29 -3.72 -11.60
CA GLY A 43 6.19 -2.84 -12.77
C GLY A 43 4.75 -2.51 -13.14
N PHE A 44 3.77 -3.33 -12.73
CA PHE A 44 2.37 -2.99 -12.94
C PHE A 44 2.02 -1.64 -12.28
N ALA A 45 2.30 -1.50 -10.97
CA ALA A 45 2.03 -0.26 -10.27
C ALA A 45 2.95 0.89 -10.73
N GLN A 46 4.14 0.61 -11.26
CA GLN A 46 4.97 1.64 -11.88
C GLN A 46 4.27 2.24 -13.11
N ARG A 47 3.65 1.42 -13.95
CA ARG A 47 2.96 1.89 -15.16
C ARG A 47 1.64 2.60 -14.84
N HIS A 48 0.85 2.05 -13.93
CA HIS A 48 -0.53 2.49 -13.66
C HIS A 48 -0.65 3.41 -12.44
N GLY A 49 0.38 3.48 -11.61
CA GLY A 49 0.34 4.18 -10.34
C GLY A 49 -0.39 3.41 -9.25
N GLY A 50 -0.43 4.01 -8.09
CA GLY A 50 -1.15 3.53 -6.92
C GLY A 50 -1.20 4.61 -5.84
N ARG A 51 -1.69 4.25 -4.66
CA ARG A 51 -1.84 5.20 -3.55
C ARG A 51 -0.53 5.91 -3.20
N TRP A 52 0.61 5.20 -3.25
CA TRP A 52 1.90 5.69 -2.79
C TRP A 52 2.89 6.00 -3.91
N ASN A 53 2.53 5.78 -5.16
CA ASN A 53 3.36 6.08 -6.31
C ASN A 53 2.53 6.59 -7.49
N PRO A 54 2.88 7.74 -8.09
CA PRO A 54 2.24 8.17 -9.32
C PRO A 54 2.67 7.28 -10.51
N PRO A 55 1.88 7.24 -11.59
CA PRO A 55 2.28 6.55 -12.82
C PRO A 55 3.65 7.02 -13.33
N GLY A 56 4.46 6.10 -13.85
CA GLY A 56 5.78 6.39 -14.38
C GLY A 56 6.88 6.61 -13.34
N SER A 57 6.55 6.52 -12.04
CA SER A 57 7.52 6.70 -10.96
C SER A 57 8.23 5.40 -10.55
N GLN A 58 8.41 5.14 -9.26
CA GLN A 58 9.06 3.92 -8.77
C GLN A 58 8.16 2.69 -8.92
N PRO A 59 8.74 1.49 -9.16
CA PRO A 59 8.02 0.24 -9.06
C PRO A 59 7.54 0.01 -7.63
N ALA A 60 6.34 -0.56 -7.50
CA ALA A 60 5.73 -0.88 -6.20
C ALA A 60 4.92 -2.18 -6.29
N LEU A 61 5.00 -3.00 -5.27
CA LEU A 61 4.16 -4.18 -5.10
C LEU A 61 3.22 -3.94 -3.93
N TYR A 62 1.92 -3.90 -4.20
CA TYR A 62 0.89 -3.71 -3.18
C TYR A 62 0.45 -5.07 -2.63
N LEU A 63 0.56 -5.22 -1.33
CA LEU A 63 0.36 -6.48 -0.61
C LEU A 63 -0.56 -6.27 0.59
N ASN A 64 -1.27 -7.31 0.98
CA ASN A 64 -2.07 -7.37 2.19
C ASN A 64 -1.31 -8.15 3.26
N GLN A 65 -1.43 -7.71 4.51
CA GLN A 65 -0.75 -8.38 5.62
C GLN A 65 -1.35 -9.76 5.90
N ASP A 66 -2.66 -9.92 5.74
CA ASP A 66 -3.40 -11.11 6.10
C ASP A 66 -4.61 -11.34 5.17
N LEU A 67 -5.22 -12.51 5.30
CA LEU A 67 -6.41 -12.90 4.54
C LEU A 67 -7.61 -11.97 4.79
N PRO A 68 -7.95 -11.59 6.04
CA PRO A 68 -9.05 -10.65 6.28
C PRO A 68 -8.88 -9.33 5.53
N THR A 69 -7.67 -8.75 5.53
CA THR A 69 -7.37 -7.53 4.77
C THR A 69 -7.52 -7.75 3.26
N ALA A 70 -7.01 -8.87 2.73
CA ALA A 70 -7.15 -9.20 1.32
C ALA A 70 -8.63 -9.37 0.91
N ARG A 71 -9.45 -10.02 1.74
CA ARG A 71 -10.89 -10.17 1.53
C ARG A 71 -11.60 -8.82 1.53
N ALA A 72 -11.31 -7.95 2.49
CA ALA A 72 -11.89 -6.61 2.55
C ALA A 72 -11.55 -5.79 1.30
N ASN A 73 -10.31 -5.85 0.85
CA ASN A 73 -9.87 -5.16 -0.37
C ASN A 73 -10.56 -5.69 -1.62
N LEU A 74 -10.70 -7.01 -1.77
CA LEU A 74 -11.43 -7.57 -2.90
C LEU A 74 -12.91 -7.19 -2.86
N ARG A 75 -13.58 -7.31 -1.71
CA ARG A 75 -15.00 -6.92 -1.56
C ARG A 75 -15.23 -5.47 -1.97
N ALA A 76 -14.37 -4.56 -1.52
CA ALA A 76 -14.47 -3.15 -1.89
C ALA A 76 -14.23 -2.90 -3.39
N PHE A 77 -13.33 -3.67 -4.01
CA PHE A 77 -13.05 -3.59 -5.43
C PHE A 77 -14.23 -4.06 -6.28
N ILE A 78 -14.80 -5.23 -5.96
CA ILE A 78 -15.93 -5.76 -6.70
C ILE A 78 -17.27 -5.06 -6.39
N ALA A 79 -17.38 -4.30 -5.28
CA ALA A 79 -18.58 -3.53 -4.97
C ALA A 79 -18.94 -2.49 -6.04
N SER A 80 -18.00 -2.14 -6.91
CA SER A 80 -18.24 -1.26 -8.07
C SER A 80 -18.58 -2.01 -9.35
N TRP A 81 -18.57 -3.34 -9.34
CA TRP A 81 -18.87 -4.17 -10.49
C TRP A 81 -20.37 -4.45 -10.62
N PRO A 82 -20.85 -4.76 -11.83
CA PRO A 82 -22.25 -5.13 -12.06
C PRO A 82 -22.54 -6.59 -11.66
N TYR A 83 -21.62 -7.25 -10.97
CA TYR A 83 -21.72 -8.67 -10.56
C TYR A 83 -21.68 -8.77 -9.04
N GLU A 84 -22.39 -9.76 -8.51
CA GLU A 84 -22.29 -10.12 -7.09
C GLU A 84 -21.05 -11.01 -6.86
N PRO A 85 -20.50 -11.04 -5.63
CA PRO A 85 -19.34 -11.89 -5.31
C PRO A 85 -19.58 -13.38 -5.63
N GLU A 86 -20.83 -13.82 -5.56
CA GLU A 86 -21.27 -15.19 -5.81
C GLU A 86 -21.21 -15.59 -7.30
N ASP A 87 -21.18 -14.60 -8.20
CA ASP A 87 -21.08 -14.83 -9.65
C ASP A 87 -19.63 -15.10 -10.09
N LEU A 88 -18.66 -14.77 -9.23
CA LEU A 88 -17.25 -14.99 -9.53
C LEU A 88 -16.89 -16.48 -9.42
N ARG A 89 -16.10 -16.95 -10.37
CA ARG A 89 -15.61 -18.34 -10.48
C ARG A 89 -14.11 -18.39 -10.37
N ASP A 90 -13.57 -19.58 -10.08
CA ASP A 90 -12.12 -19.80 -9.96
C ASP A 90 -11.34 -19.53 -11.25
N ASP A 91 -11.96 -19.73 -12.41
CA ASP A 91 -11.34 -19.51 -13.72
C ASP A 91 -11.35 -18.04 -14.17
N THR A 92 -12.16 -17.20 -13.55
CA THR A 92 -12.33 -15.78 -13.91
C THR A 92 -12.13 -14.82 -12.74
N GLY A 93 -12.24 -15.33 -11.53
CA GLY A 93 -12.05 -14.55 -10.31
C GLY A 93 -10.57 -14.40 -9.91
N PRO A 94 -10.27 -13.41 -9.10
CA PRO A 94 -8.88 -13.15 -8.71
C PRO A 94 -8.31 -14.22 -7.80
N ASP A 95 -7.08 -14.62 -8.11
CA ASP A 95 -6.26 -15.47 -7.25
C ASP A 95 -5.74 -14.69 -6.04
N LEU A 96 -5.43 -15.43 -4.97
CA LEU A 96 -4.65 -14.90 -3.86
C LEU A 96 -3.25 -15.53 -3.87
N VAL A 97 -2.25 -14.69 -4.06
CA VAL A 97 -0.85 -15.12 -4.18
C VAL A 97 -0.09 -14.80 -2.90
N GLY A 98 0.38 -15.84 -2.21
CA GLY A 98 1.26 -15.71 -1.07
C GLY A 98 2.70 -15.46 -1.50
N CYS A 99 3.42 -14.61 -0.77
CA CYS A 99 4.83 -14.36 -1.03
C CYS A 99 5.63 -13.98 0.23
N PHE A 100 6.94 -14.25 0.19
CA PHE A 100 7.92 -13.68 1.12
C PHE A 100 8.71 -12.58 0.43
N LEU A 101 8.98 -11.53 1.19
CA LEU A 101 9.88 -10.45 0.77
C LEU A 101 11.35 -10.80 1.10
N PRO A 102 12.33 -10.14 0.47
CA PRO A 102 13.72 -10.22 0.91
C PRO A 102 13.83 -9.83 2.39
N ARG A 103 14.78 -10.44 3.10
CA ARG A 103 14.99 -10.16 4.53
C ARG A 103 15.47 -8.73 4.79
N ARG A 104 15.33 -8.27 6.04
CA ARG A 104 15.84 -6.99 6.55
C ARG A 104 15.27 -5.77 5.82
N GLN A 105 13.98 -5.80 5.51
CA GLN A 105 13.30 -4.65 4.92
C GLN A 105 12.94 -3.64 6.02
N ILE A 106 13.35 -2.39 5.83
CA ILE A 106 12.92 -1.26 6.65
C ILE A 106 11.94 -0.43 5.86
N VAL A 107 10.76 -0.20 6.40
CA VAL A 107 9.66 0.54 5.77
C VAL A 107 9.26 1.75 6.60
N CYS A 108 8.47 2.63 6.01
CA CYS A 108 7.80 3.70 6.73
C CYS A 108 6.54 3.15 7.42
N ASP A 109 6.40 3.41 8.71
CA ASP A 109 5.17 3.17 9.45
C ASP A 109 4.15 4.28 9.15
N VAL A 110 3.02 3.88 8.58
CA VAL A 110 1.82 4.72 8.38
C VAL A 110 0.58 4.00 8.93
N HIS A 111 0.77 3.13 9.92
CA HIS A 111 -0.33 2.42 10.56
C HIS A 111 -0.48 2.74 12.06
N SER A 112 0.60 3.06 12.77
CA SER A 112 0.51 3.55 14.14
C SER A 112 0.06 5.02 14.17
N HIS A 113 -0.48 5.47 15.30
CA HIS A 113 -0.82 6.91 15.46
C HIS A 113 0.39 7.81 15.30
N ALA A 114 1.56 7.39 15.80
CA ALA A 114 2.81 8.14 15.66
C ALA A 114 3.26 8.20 14.20
N GLY A 115 3.20 7.08 13.48
CA GLY A 115 3.59 7.00 12.07
C GLY A 115 2.69 7.81 11.16
N VAL A 116 1.36 7.75 11.36
CA VAL A 116 0.37 8.56 10.62
C VAL A 116 0.67 10.05 10.79
N ARG A 117 0.93 10.52 12.03
CA ARG A 117 1.30 11.92 12.30
C ARG A 117 2.65 12.30 11.70
N ALA A 118 3.66 11.41 11.79
CA ALA A 118 4.97 11.63 11.19
C ALA A 118 4.91 11.74 9.66
N ALA A 119 3.91 11.12 9.03
CA ALA A 119 3.62 11.22 7.60
C ALA A 119 2.77 12.45 7.22
N ASP A 120 2.41 13.32 8.16
CA ASP A 120 1.52 14.49 7.96
C ASP A 120 0.13 14.09 7.41
N LEU A 121 -0.38 12.97 7.90
CA LEU A 121 -1.72 12.46 7.58
C LEU A 121 -2.68 12.69 8.76
N PRO A 122 -4.00 12.76 8.53
CA PRO A 122 -4.98 12.89 9.62
C PRO A 122 -4.94 11.68 10.54
N ASP A 123 -5.18 11.87 11.83
CA ASP A 123 -5.22 10.77 12.82
C ASP A 123 -6.30 9.72 12.47
N THR A 124 -7.31 10.12 11.72
CA THR A 124 -8.38 9.28 11.16
C THR A 124 -7.95 8.47 9.94
N TYR A 125 -6.69 8.64 9.45
CA TYR A 125 -6.21 7.90 8.28
C TYR A 125 -6.60 6.41 8.36
N PRO A 126 -7.19 5.82 7.32
CA PRO A 126 -7.17 6.23 5.90
C PRO A 126 -8.26 7.24 5.48
N LEU A 127 -9.01 7.78 6.41
CA LEU A 127 -10.05 8.78 6.14
C LEU A 127 -9.56 10.20 6.45
N GLU A 128 -10.08 11.17 5.72
CA GLU A 128 -10.04 12.58 6.08
C GLU A 128 -11.04 12.83 7.24
N TYR A 129 -10.99 14.02 7.84
CA TYR A 129 -11.89 14.38 8.94
C TYR A 129 -13.37 14.48 8.53
N ASP A 130 -13.65 14.62 7.23
CA ASP A 130 -15.02 14.62 6.67
C ASP A 130 -15.54 13.21 6.31
N GLY A 131 -14.74 12.16 6.60
CA GLY A 131 -15.08 10.77 6.32
C GLY A 131 -14.74 10.30 4.91
N SER A 132 -14.26 11.17 4.02
CA SER A 132 -13.80 10.78 2.69
C SER A 132 -12.44 10.06 2.78
N LEU A 133 -12.10 9.24 1.76
CA LEU A 133 -10.79 8.62 1.68
C LEU A 133 -9.70 9.66 1.40
N VAL A 134 -8.58 9.58 2.14
CA VAL A 134 -7.38 10.37 1.84
C VAL A 134 -6.94 10.11 0.39
N SER A 135 -6.81 11.17 -0.39
CA SER A 135 -6.56 11.08 -1.82
C SER A 135 -5.16 10.53 -2.16
N HIS A 136 -5.03 9.92 -3.33
CA HIS A 136 -3.72 9.51 -3.87
C HIS A 136 -2.76 10.70 -4.00
N ALA A 137 -3.26 11.87 -4.42
CA ALA A 137 -2.46 13.08 -4.55
C ALA A 137 -1.82 13.52 -3.22
N ARG A 138 -2.46 13.24 -2.09
CA ARG A 138 -1.89 13.49 -0.75
C ARG A 138 -0.90 12.41 -0.32
N CYS A 139 -1.11 11.16 -0.71
CA CYS A 139 -0.25 10.03 -0.35
C CYS A 139 1.03 9.94 -1.21
N GLN A 140 0.96 10.25 -2.49
CA GLN A 140 2.07 10.07 -3.44
C GLN A 140 3.35 10.86 -3.10
N PRO A 141 3.29 12.11 -2.61
CA PRO A 141 4.49 12.82 -2.13
C PRO A 141 5.18 12.11 -0.96
N ILE A 142 4.41 11.45 -0.07
CA ILE A 142 4.96 10.65 1.03
C ILE A 142 5.72 9.45 0.47
N GLY A 143 5.15 8.76 -0.51
CA GLY A 143 5.80 7.64 -1.20
C GLY A 143 7.12 8.05 -1.88
N ALA A 144 7.13 9.21 -2.54
CA ALA A 144 8.35 9.76 -3.13
C ALA A 144 9.43 10.06 -2.07
N ARG A 145 9.03 10.62 -0.93
CA ARG A 145 9.93 10.88 0.20
C ARG A 145 10.48 9.59 0.79
N VAL A 146 9.65 8.59 1.03
CA VAL A 146 10.03 7.26 1.51
C VAL A 146 11.09 6.64 0.59
N ARG A 147 10.88 6.76 -0.73
CA ARG A 147 11.86 6.29 -1.71
C ARG A 147 13.17 7.07 -1.67
N ALA A 148 13.13 8.39 -1.54
CA ALA A 148 14.30 9.26 -1.42
C ALA A 148 15.14 8.93 -0.17
N GLU A 149 14.48 8.58 0.94
CA GLU A 149 15.12 8.11 2.17
C GLU A 149 15.59 6.65 2.12
N ARG A 150 15.49 5.98 0.97
CA ARG A 150 15.88 4.58 0.72
C ARG A 150 15.15 3.56 1.59
N LEU A 151 13.99 3.90 2.10
CA LEU A 151 13.10 2.94 2.74
C LEU A 151 12.49 2.00 1.69
N ARG A 152 12.14 0.79 2.11
CA ARG A 152 11.70 -0.30 1.23
C ARG A 152 10.19 -0.36 1.05
N GLY A 153 9.46 0.64 1.50
CA GLY A 153 8.03 0.71 1.33
C GLY A 153 7.33 1.45 2.43
N ILE A 154 6.02 1.33 2.42
CA ILE A 154 5.10 1.94 3.38
C ILE A 154 4.16 0.86 3.87
N ARG A 155 4.13 0.60 5.18
CA ARG A 155 3.11 -0.21 5.82
C ARG A 155 2.04 0.71 6.39
N ALA A 156 0.83 0.59 5.88
CA ALA A 156 -0.26 1.51 6.17
C ALA A 156 -1.51 0.79 6.67
N ARG A 157 -2.44 1.53 7.30
CA ARG A 157 -3.79 1.05 7.55
C ARG A 157 -4.49 0.80 6.23
N SER A 158 -5.25 -0.29 6.12
CA SER A 158 -6.11 -0.54 4.96
C SER A 158 -7.28 0.44 4.94
N ALA A 159 -7.56 0.96 3.76
CA ALA A 159 -8.73 1.80 3.55
C ALA A 159 -10.06 1.00 3.52
N GLN A 160 -9.98 -0.31 3.44
CA GLN A 160 -11.12 -1.19 3.22
C GLN A 160 -11.53 -1.99 4.46
N THR A 161 -10.81 -1.86 5.57
CA THR A 161 -11.22 -2.44 6.85
C THR A 161 -11.86 -1.36 7.72
N PRO A 162 -13.16 -1.46 8.02
CA PRO A 162 -13.93 -0.39 8.67
C PRO A 162 -13.37 0.03 10.05
N ASP A 163 -12.78 -0.92 10.77
CA ASP A 163 -12.18 -0.69 12.09
C ASP A 163 -10.71 -0.22 12.02
N GLY A 164 -10.16 -0.07 10.81
CA GLY A 164 -8.76 0.29 10.59
C GLY A 164 -7.75 -0.76 11.07
N SER A 165 -8.19 -2.00 11.36
CA SER A 165 -7.33 -3.08 11.84
C SER A 165 -6.44 -3.66 10.74
N GLY A 166 -6.92 -3.69 9.49
CA GLY A 166 -6.18 -4.23 8.35
C GLY A 166 -4.92 -3.43 8.04
N ARG A 167 -3.92 -4.12 7.53
CA ARG A 167 -2.63 -3.54 7.12
C ARG A 167 -2.30 -3.90 5.68
N GLU A 168 -1.85 -2.89 4.97
CA GLU A 168 -1.36 -3.01 3.60
C GLU A 168 0.11 -2.59 3.54
N LEU A 169 0.83 -3.16 2.61
CA LEU A 169 2.21 -2.81 2.32
C LEU A 169 2.35 -2.41 0.86
N ALA A 170 2.79 -1.19 0.61
CA ALA A 170 3.36 -0.81 -0.67
C ALA A 170 4.87 -1.06 -0.59
N TRP A 171 5.33 -2.20 -1.08
CA TRP A 171 6.75 -2.55 -1.07
C TRP A 171 7.46 -1.98 -2.31
N PHE A 172 8.61 -1.32 -2.08
CA PHE A 172 9.45 -0.70 -3.11
C PHE A 172 10.73 -1.54 -3.27
N PRO A 173 10.86 -2.35 -4.34
CA PRO A 173 12.05 -3.15 -4.56
C PRO A 173 13.31 -2.30 -4.68
N ALA A 174 14.43 -2.79 -4.14
CA ALA A 174 15.71 -2.09 -4.17
C ALA A 174 16.29 -1.98 -5.58
N SER A 175 16.06 -3.01 -6.37
CA SER A 175 16.55 -3.17 -7.73
C SER A 175 15.65 -4.17 -8.48
N ALA A 176 15.85 -4.30 -9.77
CA ALA A 176 15.18 -5.32 -10.59
C ALA A 176 15.46 -6.77 -10.13
N ARG A 177 16.53 -6.98 -9.35
CA ARG A 177 16.88 -8.29 -8.76
C ARG A 177 16.25 -8.53 -7.39
N SER A 178 15.71 -7.50 -6.76
CA SER A 178 14.97 -7.62 -5.49
C SER A 178 13.54 -8.07 -5.82
N VAL A 179 13.31 -9.39 -5.77
CA VAL A 179 12.01 -9.97 -6.11
C VAL A 179 11.35 -10.57 -4.88
N ALA A 180 10.04 -10.46 -4.80
CA ALA A 180 9.23 -11.22 -3.87
C ALA A 180 9.22 -12.70 -4.29
N ARG A 181 9.34 -13.61 -3.33
CA ARG A 181 9.37 -15.06 -3.59
C ARG A 181 7.97 -15.64 -3.38
N ARG A 182 7.34 -16.05 -4.47
CA ARG A 182 6.03 -16.73 -4.42
C ARG A 182 6.09 -17.99 -3.56
N THR A 183 5.05 -18.21 -2.77
CA THR A 183 4.88 -19.41 -1.93
C THR A 183 3.77 -20.29 -2.45
N GLU A 184 2.56 -19.76 -2.53
CA GLU A 184 1.36 -20.48 -2.94
C GLU A 184 0.43 -19.57 -3.74
N THR A 185 -0.56 -20.18 -4.36
CA THR A 185 -1.67 -19.49 -5.00
C THR A 185 -2.95 -20.20 -4.59
N LEU A 186 -3.90 -19.43 -4.11
CA LEU A 186 -5.21 -19.91 -3.73
C LEU A 186 -6.24 -19.39 -4.75
N ALA A 187 -7.01 -20.31 -5.34
CA ALA A 187 -8.13 -19.96 -6.20
C ALA A 187 -9.22 -19.24 -5.40
N LEU A 188 -10.04 -18.45 -6.06
CA LEU A 188 -11.03 -17.58 -5.42
C LEU A 188 -11.89 -18.28 -4.37
N THR A 189 -12.44 -19.45 -4.69
CA THR A 189 -13.32 -20.20 -3.77
C THR A 189 -12.61 -20.68 -2.52
N ALA A 190 -11.29 -20.91 -2.59
CA ALA A 190 -10.50 -21.38 -1.45
C ALA A 190 -10.18 -20.29 -0.41
N TRP A 191 -10.26 -19.00 -0.78
CA TRP A 191 -9.86 -17.93 0.14
C TRP A 191 -10.91 -16.84 0.36
N PHE A 192 -11.86 -16.68 -0.55
CA PHE A 192 -12.80 -15.56 -0.51
C PHE A 192 -14.17 -15.93 0.08
N ARG A 193 -14.62 -17.18 -0.07
CA ARG A 193 -15.96 -17.67 0.30
C ARG A 193 -16.09 -18.22 1.72
N GLU A 194 -15.18 -17.93 2.63
CA GLU A 194 -15.36 -18.28 4.05
C GLU A 194 -16.16 -17.23 4.82
#